data_6516d997380d52c8ef36b151abc1e578
#
_entry.id   6516d997380d52c8ef36b151abc1e578
#
_cell.length_a   1.000
_cell.length_b   1.000
_cell.length_c   1.000
_cell.angle_alpha   90.00
_cell.angle_beta   90.00
_cell.angle_gamma   90.00
#
_symmetry.space_group_name_H-M   'P 1'
#
loop_
_entity.id
_entity.type
_entity.pdbx_description
1 polymer ?
#
loop_
_entity_poly.entity_id
_entity_poly.type
_entity_poly.pdbx_seq_one_letter_code
_entity_poly.pdbx_strand_id
1 'polypeptide(L)'
;MAVDFSAFDKKVDLDALQEEVKNADLSSFEDVPDGTYIVGFDKMEIKPTKAKDKLMFAVQCKIKEGPHKGRLLFFNRVISGNKTSEKWNDGKAIKSVCTWLDKLETETVPEFYNYSDFADCVLDIFQEVQGKVEAEVDWAAKDFNPITINEVFDC
;
A
#
# COMPACT_ATOMS: atom_id res chain seq x y z
N MET A 1 32.13 4.66 -23.86
CA MET A 1 32.80 4.53 -22.56
C MET A 1 32.53 3.12 -22.00
N ALA A 2 33.57 2.37 -21.70
CA ALA A 2 33.41 1.01 -21.17
C ALA A 2 33.09 1.04 -19.69
N VAL A 3 32.13 0.22 -19.25
CA VAL A 3 31.81 0.05 -17.85
C VAL A 3 32.73 -1.02 -17.25
N ASP A 4 33.29 -0.74 -16.10
CA ASP A 4 34.10 -1.73 -15.36
C ASP A 4 33.17 -2.61 -14.51
N PHE A 5 32.71 -3.70 -15.09
CA PHE A 5 31.82 -4.65 -14.40
C PHE A 5 32.50 -5.38 -13.25
N SER A 6 33.84 -5.52 -13.29
CA SER A 6 34.56 -6.21 -12.22
C SER A 6 34.47 -5.44 -10.88
N ALA A 7 34.28 -4.12 -10.93
CA ALA A 7 34.07 -3.32 -9.73
C ALA A 7 32.77 -3.69 -9.01
N PHE A 8 31.74 -4.06 -9.76
CA PHE A 8 30.46 -4.53 -9.20
C PHE A 8 30.60 -5.94 -8.62
N ASP A 9 31.34 -6.82 -9.28
CA ASP A 9 31.59 -8.19 -8.79
C ASP A 9 32.27 -8.19 -7.43
N LYS A 10 33.14 -7.24 -7.16
CA LYS A 10 33.87 -7.14 -5.89
C LYS A 10 32.98 -6.70 -4.71
N LYS A 11 31.82 -6.15 -4.98
CA LYS A 11 30.90 -5.60 -3.95
C LYS A 11 29.93 -6.63 -3.43
N VAL A 12 29.82 -7.80 -4.06
CA VAL A 12 28.82 -8.80 -3.75
C VAL A 12 29.48 -10.17 -3.54
N ASP A 13 28.81 -11.03 -2.78
CA ASP A 13 29.16 -12.44 -2.70
C ASP A 13 28.55 -13.14 -3.91
N LEU A 14 29.39 -13.39 -4.93
CA LEU A 14 28.94 -13.98 -6.17
C LEU A 14 28.40 -15.40 -6.00
N ASP A 15 28.95 -16.18 -5.08
CA ASP A 15 28.47 -17.54 -4.82
C ASP A 15 27.05 -17.50 -4.25
N ALA A 16 26.80 -16.61 -3.29
CA ALA A 16 25.47 -16.43 -2.71
C ALA A 16 24.49 -15.89 -3.77
N LEU A 17 24.91 -14.93 -4.59
CA LEU A 17 24.07 -14.38 -5.66
C LEU A 17 23.72 -15.42 -6.71
N GLN A 18 24.67 -16.27 -7.12
CA GLN A 18 24.44 -17.38 -8.04
C GLN A 18 23.38 -18.35 -7.49
N GLU A 19 23.44 -18.65 -6.20
CA GLU A 19 22.45 -19.49 -5.53
C GLU A 19 21.07 -18.83 -5.53
N GLU A 20 20.99 -17.53 -5.24
CA GLU A 20 19.74 -16.77 -5.28
C GLU A 20 19.12 -16.78 -6.68
N VAL A 21 19.93 -16.56 -7.72
CA VAL A 21 19.46 -16.59 -9.10
C VAL A 21 18.91 -17.96 -9.46
N LYS A 22 19.61 -19.02 -9.08
CA LYS A 22 19.22 -20.40 -9.38
C LYS A 22 17.91 -20.78 -8.69
N ASN A 23 17.69 -20.28 -7.48
CA ASN A 23 16.54 -20.62 -6.66
C ASN A 23 15.41 -19.57 -6.77
N ALA A 24 15.60 -18.51 -7.55
CA ALA A 24 14.61 -17.46 -7.70
C ALA A 24 13.32 -18.01 -8.31
N ASP A 25 12.19 -17.73 -7.65
CA ASP A 25 10.88 -18.07 -8.15
C ASP A 25 10.23 -16.81 -8.74
N LEU A 26 10.16 -16.77 -10.07
CA LEU A 26 9.57 -15.62 -10.78
C LEU A 26 8.06 -15.54 -10.65
N SER A 27 7.40 -16.60 -10.17
CA SER A 27 5.95 -16.56 -9.93
C SER A 27 5.58 -15.52 -8.89
N SER A 28 6.53 -15.16 -7.99
CA SER A 28 6.30 -14.11 -6.99
C SER A 28 6.17 -12.71 -7.61
N PHE A 29 6.54 -12.53 -8.87
CA PHE A 29 6.40 -11.26 -9.59
C PHE A 29 5.12 -11.20 -10.43
N GLU A 30 4.37 -12.28 -10.51
CA GLU A 30 3.08 -12.27 -11.19
C GLU A 30 2.09 -11.43 -10.39
N ASP A 31 1.27 -10.64 -11.08
CA ASP A 31 0.23 -9.86 -10.45
C ASP A 31 -0.79 -10.76 -9.75
N VAL A 32 -1.25 -10.32 -8.60
CA VAL A 32 -2.35 -11.00 -7.92
C VAL A 32 -3.62 -10.82 -8.76
N PRO A 33 -4.33 -11.91 -9.11
CA PRO A 33 -5.56 -11.79 -9.88
C PRO A 33 -6.63 -10.99 -9.11
N ASP A 34 -7.49 -10.30 -9.85
CA ASP A 34 -8.66 -9.65 -9.26
C ASP A 34 -9.51 -10.69 -8.52
N GLY A 35 -10.01 -10.33 -7.37
CA GLY A 35 -10.82 -11.24 -6.55
C GLY A 35 -10.95 -10.74 -5.13
N THR A 36 -11.51 -11.60 -4.28
CA THR A 36 -11.74 -11.30 -2.86
C THR A 36 -10.69 -12.02 -2.02
N TYR A 37 -10.06 -11.28 -1.12
CA TYR A 37 -8.96 -11.78 -0.28
C TYR A 37 -9.12 -11.35 1.17
N ILE A 38 -8.55 -12.15 2.07
CA ILE A 38 -8.40 -11.78 3.47
C ILE A 38 -7.00 -11.20 3.65
N VAL A 39 -6.92 -9.99 4.14
CA VAL A 39 -5.65 -9.26 4.27
C VAL A 39 -5.44 -8.69 5.67
N GLY A 40 -4.18 -8.56 6.04
CA GLY A 40 -3.75 -7.74 7.18
C GLY A 40 -3.10 -6.46 6.66
N PHE A 41 -2.97 -5.46 7.52
CA PHE A 41 -2.42 -4.17 7.15
C PHE A 41 -0.98 -4.07 7.62
N ASP A 42 -0.03 -4.07 6.67
CA ASP A 42 1.40 -4.02 6.97
C ASP A 42 1.92 -2.59 7.02
N LYS A 43 1.28 -1.67 6.29
CA LYS A 43 1.69 -0.26 6.25
C LYS A 43 0.53 0.62 5.84
N MET A 44 0.45 1.78 6.47
CA MET A 44 -0.56 2.78 6.18
C MET A 44 -0.03 4.13 6.63
N GLU A 45 0.21 5.04 5.69
CA GLU A 45 0.83 6.33 6.00
C GLU A 45 0.53 7.39 4.96
N ILE A 46 0.74 8.64 5.34
CA ILE A 46 0.82 9.76 4.40
C ILE A 46 2.30 10.03 4.17
N LYS A 47 2.73 10.02 2.92
CA LYS A 47 4.14 10.24 2.58
C LYS A 47 4.28 11.06 1.29
N PRO A 48 5.45 11.67 1.06
CA PRO A 48 5.71 12.33 -0.21
C PRO A 48 5.77 11.33 -1.36
N THR A 49 5.39 11.78 -2.55
CA THR A 49 5.61 11.01 -3.77
C THR A 49 7.10 10.93 -4.09
N LYS A 50 7.49 10.10 -5.05
CA LYS A 50 8.91 9.97 -5.45
C LYS A 50 9.55 11.31 -5.86
N ALA A 51 8.77 12.17 -6.51
CA ALA A 51 9.22 13.51 -6.89
C ALA A 51 9.26 14.50 -5.71
N LYS A 52 8.71 14.13 -4.56
CA LYS A 52 8.65 14.93 -3.32
C LYS A 52 7.89 16.26 -3.46
N ASP A 53 7.07 16.40 -4.48
CA ASP A 53 6.27 17.60 -4.75
C ASP A 53 4.81 17.46 -4.33
N LYS A 54 4.38 16.26 -3.98
CA LYS A 54 3.01 15.94 -3.60
C LYS A 54 2.99 14.99 -2.41
N LEU A 55 1.85 14.93 -1.72
CA LEU A 55 1.61 13.94 -0.67
C LEU A 55 0.64 12.88 -1.17
N MET A 56 0.84 11.65 -0.72
CA MET A 56 -0.06 10.55 -1.02
C MET A 56 -0.36 9.70 0.20
N PHE A 57 -1.56 9.14 0.22
CA PHE A 57 -1.96 8.09 1.13
C PHE A 57 -1.48 6.77 0.57
N ALA A 58 -0.72 6.00 1.34
CA ALA A 58 -0.14 4.74 0.90
C ALA A 58 -0.51 3.62 1.87
N VAL A 59 -1.07 2.54 1.34
CA VAL A 59 -1.45 1.35 2.09
C VAL A 59 -0.77 0.13 1.48
N GLN A 60 -0.21 -0.71 2.34
CA GLN A 60 0.30 -2.02 1.98
C GLN A 60 -0.44 -3.07 2.78
N CYS A 61 -1.13 -3.95 2.08
CA CYS A 61 -1.85 -5.08 2.67
C CYS A 61 -1.15 -6.37 2.31
N LYS A 62 -1.23 -7.36 3.20
CA LYS A 62 -0.67 -8.68 2.98
C LYS A 62 -1.78 -9.71 3.01
N ILE A 63 -1.85 -10.54 1.97
CA ILE A 63 -2.85 -11.61 1.89
C ILE A 63 -2.51 -12.67 2.93
N LYS A 64 -3.49 -13.03 3.75
CA LYS A 64 -3.32 -13.93 4.91
C LYS A 64 -3.76 -15.35 4.65
N GLU A 65 -4.56 -15.59 3.63
CA GLU A 65 -5.14 -16.92 3.34
C GLU A 65 -5.14 -17.20 1.84
N GLY A 66 -5.22 -18.49 1.49
CA GLY A 66 -5.41 -18.95 0.12
C GLY A 66 -4.12 -19.11 -0.66
N PRO A 67 -4.23 -19.35 -1.98
CA PRO A 67 -3.07 -19.65 -2.83
C PRO A 67 -2.12 -18.47 -3.01
N HIS A 68 -2.58 -17.23 -2.73
CA HIS A 68 -1.75 -16.03 -2.82
C HIS A 68 -1.27 -15.52 -1.47
N LYS A 69 -1.37 -16.33 -0.41
CA LYS A 69 -0.90 -15.99 0.93
C LYS A 69 0.53 -15.45 0.89
N GLY A 70 0.75 -14.33 1.58
CA GLY A 70 2.06 -13.67 1.64
C GLY A 70 2.27 -12.61 0.55
N ARG A 71 1.41 -12.55 -0.46
CA ARG A 71 1.50 -11.53 -1.51
C ARG A 71 1.01 -10.19 -0.98
N LEU A 72 1.53 -9.11 -1.56
CA LEU A 72 1.23 -7.75 -1.14
C LEU A 72 0.28 -7.09 -2.12
N LEU A 73 -0.68 -6.33 -1.57
CA LEU A 73 -1.57 -5.47 -2.34
C LEU A 73 -1.30 -4.02 -1.93
N PHE A 74 -1.24 -3.13 -2.92
CA PHE A 74 -0.93 -1.72 -2.69
C PHE A 74 -2.09 -0.84 -3.13
N PHE A 75 -2.38 0.16 -2.30
CA PHE A 75 -3.30 1.23 -2.63
C PHE A 75 -2.61 2.56 -2.34
N ASN A 76 -2.46 3.39 -3.36
CA ASN A 76 -1.86 4.70 -3.24
C ASN A 76 -2.80 5.76 -3.83
N ARG A 77 -2.98 6.86 -3.11
CA ARG A 77 -3.80 7.97 -3.59
C ARG A 77 -3.13 9.30 -3.29
N VAL A 78 -2.89 10.07 -4.32
CA VAL A 78 -2.35 11.43 -4.18
C VAL A 78 -3.44 12.33 -3.58
N ILE A 79 -3.11 13.01 -2.48
CA ILE A 79 -4.03 13.86 -1.72
C ILE A 79 -3.64 15.34 -1.73
N SER A 80 -2.54 15.69 -2.40
CA SER A 80 -2.15 17.09 -2.59
C SER A 80 -1.63 17.29 -4.00
N GLY A 81 -1.89 18.47 -4.57
CA GLY A 81 -1.44 18.80 -5.91
C GLY A 81 -2.19 18.13 -7.04
N ASN A 82 -3.38 17.61 -6.79
CA ASN A 82 -4.27 17.12 -7.83
C ASN A 82 -4.75 18.29 -8.68
N LYS A 83 -4.83 18.06 -9.98
CA LYS A 83 -5.36 19.06 -10.90
C LYS A 83 -6.84 19.30 -10.55
N THR A 84 -7.16 20.53 -10.18
CA THR A 84 -8.52 20.89 -9.76
C THR A 84 -9.51 20.75 -10.91
N SER A 85 -10.56 19.96 -10.71
CA SER A 85 -11.69 19.82 -11.62
C SER A 85 -12.95 19.54 -10.81
N GLU A 86 -14.13 19.68 -11.44
CA GLU A 86 -15.38 19.32 -10.80
C GLU A 86 -15.46 17.82 -10.47
N LYS A 87 -14.80 17.00 -11.29
CA LYS A 87 -14.80 15.54 -11.13
C LYS A 87 -13.78 15.06 -10.12
N TRP A 88 -12.64 15.75 -9.99
CA TRP A 88 -11.56 15.32 -9.10
C TRP A 88 -10.72 16.52 -8.65
N ASN A 89 -10.41 16.56 -7.36
CA ASN A 89 -9.55 17.55 -6.72
C ASN A 89 -9.05 17.00 -5.38
N ASP A 90 -8.21 17.77 -4.70
CA ASP A 90 -7.63 17.34 -3.43
C ASP A 90 -8.70 17.06 -2.36
N GLY A 91 -9.73 17.87 -2.29
CA GLY A 91 -10.84 17.65 -1.36
C GLY A 91 -11.52 16.31 -1.56
N LYS A 92 -11.80 15.95 -2.81
CA LYS A 92 -12.38 14.64 -3.14
C LYS A 92 -11.44 13.50 -2.86
N ALA A 93 -10.14 13.68 -3.15
CA ALA A 93 -9.12 12.68 -2.85
C ALA A 93 -9.07 12.40 -1.35
N ILE A 94 -8.99 13.44 -0.53
CA ILE A 94 -8.97 13.34 0.92
C ILE A 94 -10.26 12.68 1.43
N LYS A 95 -11.40 13.11 0.92
CA LYS A 95 -12.70 12.53 1.32
C LYS A 95 -12.77 11.04 1.00
N SER A 96 -12.23 10.63 -0.16
CA SER A 96 -12.21 9.21 -0.54
C SER A 96 -11.34 8.39 0.41
N VAL A 97 -10.21 8.94 0.86
CA VAL A 97 -9.34 8.30 1.85
C VAL A 97 -10.06 8.18 3.20
N CYS A 98 -10.69 9.24 3.66
CA CYS A 98 -11.46 9.21 4.92
C CYS A 98 -12.58 8.17 4.86
N THR A 99 -13.29 8.07 3.75
CA THR A 99 -14.35 7.09 3.55
C THR A 99 -13.81 5.67 3.59
N TRP A 100 -12.65 5.45 2.97
CA TRP A 100 -11.97 4.15 3.01
C TRP A 100 -11.54 3.78 4.42
N LEU A 101 -10.91 4.71 5.15
CA LEU A 101 -10.46 4.51 6.53
C LEU A 101 -11.64 4.26 7.48
N ASP A 102 -12.76 4.91 7.25
CA ASP A 102 -13.95 4.75 8.08
C ASP A 102 -14.49 3.31 8.08
N LYS A 103 -14.26 2.59 6.98
CA LYS A 103 -14.65 1.19 6.86
C LYS A 103 -13.84 0.26 7.78
N LEU A 104 -12.73 0.72 8.33
CA LEU A 104 -11.92 -0.05 9.28
C LEU A 104 -12.54 -0.08 10.68
N GLU A 105 -13.53 0.74 10.95
CA GLU A 105 -14.28 0.79 12.22
C GLU A 105 -13.37 1.00 13.43
N THR A 106 -12.37 1.88 13.30
CA THR A 106 -11.44 2.22 14.38
C THR A 106 -12.05 3.22 15.36
N GLU A 107 -11.47 3.29 16.57
CA GLU A 107 -11.84 4.31 17.55
C GLU A 107 -11.44 5.71 17.08
N THR A 108 -10.30 5.81 16.40
CA THR A 108 -9.87 7.07 15.78
C THR A 108 -10.74 7.35 14.57
N VAL A 109 -11.44 8.50 14.58
CA VAL A 109 -12.29 8.92 13.47
C VAL A 109 -11.41 9.59 12.40
N PRO A 110 -11.48 9.16 11.13
CA PRO A 110 -10.71 9.80 10.06
C PRO A 110 -11.27 11.19 9.77
N GLU A 111 -10.48 12.22 10.11
CA GLU A 111 -10.83 13.63 9.92
C GLU A 111 -9.65 14.39 9.34
N PHE A 112 -9.94 15.36 8.48
CA PHE A 112 -8.93 16.23 7.90
C PHE A 112 -9.11 17.67 8.38
N TYR A 113 -8.09 18.20 9.05
CA TYR A 113 -7.97 19.61 9.40
C TYR A 113 -6.82 20.27 8.63
N ASN A 114 -5.69 19.57 8.55
CA ASN A 114 -4.52 19.93 7.77
C ASN A 114 -3.73 18.65 7.48
N TYR A 115 -2.71 18.73 6.62
CA TYR A 115 -1.94 17.55 6.25
C TYR A 115 -1.15 16.95 7.41
N SER A 116 -0.59 17.78 8.29
CA SER A 116 0.18 17.31 9.45
C SER A 116 -0.69 16.49 10.39
N ASP A 117 -1.85 17.03 10.77
CA ASP A 117 -2.80 16.34 11.65
C ASP A 117 -3.38 15.09 10.98
N PHE A 118 -3.62 15.16 9.67
CA PHE A 118 -4.13 14.03 8.92
C PHE A 118 -3.11 12.88 8.87
N ALA A 119 -1.83 13.19 8.69
CA ALA A 119 -0.77 12.20 8.73
C ALA A 119 -0.73 11.48 10.09
N ASP A 120 -0.85 12.23 11.19
CA ASP A 120 -0.91 11.66 12.53
C ASP A 120 -2.17 10.81 12.74
N CYS A 121 -3.31 11.27 12.23
CA CYS A 121 -4.57 10.54 12.29
C CYS A 121 -4.46 9.18 11.58
N VAL A 122 -3.86 9.15 10.40
CA VAL A 122 -3.65 7.91 9.63
C VAL A 122 -2.75 6.94 10.40
N LEU A 123 -1.68 7.44 11.02
CA LEU A 123 -0.79 6.61 11.83
C LEU A 123 -1.49 6.05 13.06
N ASP A 124 -2.34 6.83 13.72
CA ASP A 124 -3.14 6.37 14.86
C ASP A 124 -4.08 5.25 14.44
N ILE A 125 -4.75 5.40 13.31
CA ILE A 125 -5.62 4.35 12.76
C ILE A 125 -4.81 3.09 12.44
N PHE A 126 -3.64 3.25 11.83
CA PHE A 126 -2.77 2.13 11.53
C PHE A 126 -2.35 1.36 12.79
N GLN A 127 -2.02 2.06 13.86
CA GLN A 127 -1.66 1.43 15.14
C GLN A 127 -2.81 0.62 15.72
N GLU A 128 -4.06 1.03 15.49
CA GLU A 128 -5.22 0.27 15.93
C GLU A 128 -5.44 -1.02 15.15
N VAL A 129 -5.06 -1.05 13.87
CA VAL A 129 -5.33 -2.20 12.99
C VAL A 129 -4.14 -3.12 12.79
N GLN A 130 -2.93 -2.62 12.87
CA GLN A 130 -1.72 -3.41 12.62
C GLN A 130 -1.62 -4.59 13.60
N GLY A 131 -1.63 -5.81 13.06
CA GLY A 131 -1.52 -7.03 13.86
C GLY A 131 -2.74 -7.35 14.72
N LYS A 132 -3.80 -6.54 14.64
CA LYS A 132 -5.01 -6.67 15.48
C LYS A 132 -6.27 -6.91 14.68
N VAL A 133 -6.29 -6.47 13.42
CA VAL A 133 -7.47 -6.53 12.55
C VAL A 133 -7.07 -7.09 11.19
N GLU A 134 -7.91 -7.95 10.67
CA GLU A 134 -7.85 -8.41 9.28
C GLU A 134 -9.12 -7.97 8.57
N ALA A 135 -9.11 -7.94 7.26
CA ALA A 135 -10.26 -7.51 6.47
C ALA A 135 -10.47 -8.40 5.27
N GLU A 136 -11.74 -8.61 4.93
CA GLU A 136 -12.11 -9.12 3.62
C GLU A 136 -12.16 -7.93 2.66
N VAL A 137 -11.37 -8.01 1.59
CA VAL A 137 -11.30 -6.94 0.59
C VAL A 137 -11.51 -7.49 -0.81
N ASP A 138 -12.09 -6.67 -1.68
CA ASP A 138 -12.10 -6.91 -3.11
C ASP A 138 -10.88 -6.21 -3.72
N TRP A 139 -10.11 -6.96 -4.48
CA TRP A 139 -8.95 -6.46 -5.21
C TRP A 139 -9.27 -6.36 -6.70
N ALA A 140 -9.07 -5.18 -7.26
CA ALA A 140 -9.23 -4.91 -8.70
C ALA A 140 -8.10 -3.98 -9.14
N ALA A 141 -7.00 -4.58 -9.61
CA ALA A 141 -5.72 -3.89 -9.83
C ALA A 141 -5.81 -2.66 -10.73
N LYS A 142 -6.76 -2.65 -11.68
CA LYS A 142 -6.92 -1.56 -12.66
C LYS A 142 -8.03 -0.57 -12.29
N ASP A 143 -8.73 -0.80 -11.19
CA ASP A 143 -9.78 0.10 -10.75
C ASP A 143 -9.21 1.34 -10.09
N PHE A 144 -10.01 2.42 -10.11
CA PHE A 144 -9.71 3.65 -9.39
C PHE A 144 -9.58 3.40 -7.89
N ASN A 145 -10.42 2.52 -7.33
CA ASN A 145 -10.31 2.04 -5.97
C ASN A 145 -9.89 0.56 -6.01
N PRO A 146 -8.59 0.26 -6.07
CA PRO A 146 -8.13 -1.12 -6.24
C PRO A 146 -8.43 -2.02 -5.05
N ILE A 147 -8.54 -1.45 -3.85
CA ILE A 147 -8.89 -2.19 -2.64
C ILE A 147 -10.22 -1.64 -2.09
N THR A 148 -11.22 -2.51 -2.02
CA THR A 148 -12.52 -2.18 -1.41
C THR A 148 -12.69 -3.04 -0.17
N ILE A 149 -12.86 -2.43 0.98
CA ILE A 149 -13.06 -3.14 2.25
C ILE A 149 -14.52 -3.55 2.35
N ASN A 150 -14.80 -4.85 2.46
CA ASN A 150 -16.13 -5.40 2.61
C ASN A 150 -16.50 -5.62 4.07
N GLU A 151 -15.56 -6.17 4.85
CA GLU A 151 -15.77 -6.52 6.25
C GLU A 151 -14.44 -6.50 6.98
N VAL A 152 -14.46 -6.11 8.26
CA VAL A 152 -13.29 -6.17 9.13
C VAL A 152 -13.60 -7.07 10.32
N PHE A 153 -12.58 -7.74 10.85
CA PHE A 153 -12.71 -8.63 12.00
C PHE A 153 -11.40 -8.68 12.79
N ASP A 154 -11.54 -8.93 14.07
CA ASP A 154 -10.39 -9.09 14.95
C ASP A 154 -9.66 -10.39 14.65
N CYS A 155 -8.33 -10.35 14.63
CA CYS A 155 -7.54 -11.56 14.46
C CYS A 155 -7.05 -12.14 15.79
#